data_1763249fbc546b78ea4fd631f70c20fe
#
_entry.id   1763249fbc546b78ea4fd631f70c20fe
#
_cell.length_a   1.000
_cell.length_b   1.000
_cell.length_c   1.000
_cell.angle_alpha   90.00
_cell.angle_beta   90.00
_cell.angle_gamma   90.00
#
_symmetry.space_group_name_H-M   'P 1'
#
loop_
_entity.id
_entity.type
_entity.pdbx_description
1 polymer ?
#
loop_
_entity_poly.entity_id
_entity_poly.type
_entity_poly.pdbx_seq_one_letter_code
_entity_poly.pdbx_strand_id
1 'polypeptide(L)'
;MTKIKPTKKQLEFLDWEMGVFFHFGIRTFYEGHKDWDGIEMPVAGFDPANLNCEQWIQSIKAGGAKYAILTCKHHDGFANCPSKYTEYSVKNSQWKNGEGDVVRAICDVGRCRCMNGLKVRQK
;
A
#
# COMPACT_ATOMS: atom_id res chain seq x y z
N MET A 1 41.17 -0.22 -0.77
CA MET A 1 39.75 -0.52 -1.03
C MET A 1 38.92 -0.14 0.21
N THR A 2 38.06 0.85 0.07
CA THR A 2 37.16 1.27 1.17
C THR A 2 36.11 0.18 1.38
N LYS A 3 36.11 -0.50 2.53
CA LYS A 3 35.07 -1.48 2.86
C LYS A 3 33.74 -0.74 3.03
N ILE A 4 32.79 -1.04 2.16
CA ILE A 4 31.40 -0.54 2.29
C ILE A 4 30.81 -1.20 3.53
N LYS A 5 30.36 -0.39 4.49
CA LYS A 5 29.68 -0.86 5.70
C LYS A 5 28.22 -0.42 5.68
N PRO A 6 27.28 -1.26 6.14
CA PRO A 6 25.89 -0.86 6.24
C PRO A 6 25.73 0.29 7.24
N THR A 7 24.77 1.17 6.97
CA THR A 7 24.37 2.22 7.90
C THR A 7 23.59 1.62 9.08
N LYS A 8 23.49 2.35 10.19
CA LYS A 8 22.67 1.95 11.35
C LYS A 8 21.21 1.64 10.96
N LYS A 9 20.63 2.45 10.06
CA LYS A 9 19.24 2.23 9.56
C LYS A 9 19.10 0.95 8.73
N GLN A 10 20.13 0.58 7.97
CA GLN A 10 20.12 -0.67 7.21
C GLN A 10 20.22 -1.88 8.14
N LEU A 11 21.06 -1.81 9.16
CA LEU A 11 21.13 -2.88 10.18
C LEU A 11 19.82 -3.02 10.94
N GLU A 12 19.22 -1.90 11.39
CA GLU A 12 17.91 -1.91 12.02
C GLU A 12 16.82 -2.53 11.14
N PHE A 13 16.86 -2.29 9.83
CA PHE A 13 15.92 -2.89 8.88
C PHE A 13 16.11 -4.41 8.77
N LEU A 14 17.35 -4.89 8.79
CA LEU A 14 17.65 -6.33 8.77
C LEU A 14 17.13 -7.02 10.04
N ASP A 15 17.21 -6.36 11.19
CA ASP A 15 16.72 -6.88 12.47
C ASP A 15 15.18 -7.04 12.51
N TRP A 16 14.45 -6.42 11.57
CA TRP A 16 12.99 -6.61 11.48
C TRP A 16 12.59 -7.94 10.86
N GLU A 17 13.49 -8.60 10.13
CA GLU A 17 13.39 -9.92 9.52
C GLU A 17 12.17 -10.14 8.64
N MET A 18 10.93 -10.06 9.18
CA MET A 18 9.71 -10.37 8.46
C MET A 18 8.83 -9.14 8.22
N GLY A 19 8.43 -8.96 6.96
CA GLY A 19 7.50 -7.92 6.55
C GLY A 19 6.51 -8.40 5.51
N VAL A 20 5.45 -7.61 5.29
CA VAL A 20 4.39 -7.92 4.33
C VAL A 20 4.27 -6.80 3.31
N PHE A 21 4.12 -7.17 2.03
CA PHE A 21 3.70 -6.28 0.97
C PHE A 21 2.19 -6.36 0.77
N PHE A 22 1.53 -5.20 0.75
CA PHE A 22 0.16 -5.07 0.29
C PHE A 22 0.15 -4.64 -1.19
N HIS A 23 -0.09 -5.59 -2.08
CA HIS A 23 -0.33 -5.34 -3.51
C HIS A 23 -1.83 -5.15 -3.74
N PHE A 24 -2.31 -3.99 -3.38
CA PHE A 24 -3.71 -3.60 -3.56
C PHE A 24 -3.80 -2.45 -4.56
N GLY A 25 -4.73 -2.55 -5.51
CA GLY A 25 -4.90 -1.53 -6.54
C GLY A 25 -6.11 -1.81 -7.43
N ILE A 26 -6.22 -1.08 -8.53
CA ILE A 26 -7.38 -1.13 -9.41
C ILE A 26 -7.65 -2.53 -9.97
N ARG A 27 -6.61 -3.31 -10.25
CA ARG A 27 -6.75 -4.66 -10.81
C ARG A 27 -7.38 -5.67 -9.86
N THR A 28 -7.44 -5.36 -8.56
CA THR A 28 -8.17 -6.15 -7.57
C THR A 28 -9.69 -6.24 -7.89
N PHE A 29 -10.20 -5.28 -8.64
CA PHE A 29 -11.64 -5.14 -8.97
C PHE A 29 -12.00 -5.70 -10.35
N TYR A 30 -11.07 -6.31 -11.06
CA TYR A 30 -11.29 -6.82 -12.40
C TYR A 30 -10.87 -8.28 -12.52
N GLU A 31 -11.79 -9.14 -12.94
CA GLU A 31 -11.52 -10.55 -13.19
C GLU A 31 -10.75 -10.78 -14.48
N GLY A 32 -10.02 -11.89 -14.55
CA GLY A 32 -9.34 -12.34 -15.77
C GLY A 32 -8.16 -11.47 -16.24
N HIS A 33 -7.75 -10.46 -15.46
CA HIS A 33 -6.59 -9.63 -15.81
C HIS A 33 -5.28 -10.42 -15.63
N LYS A 34 -4.30 -10.07 -16.44
CA LYS A 34 -2.89 -10.47 -16.22
C LYS A 34 -2.20 -9.39 -15.39
N ASP A 35 -1.11 -9.75 -14.73
CA ASP A 35 -0.38 -8.83 -13.86
C ASP A 35 0.04 -7.54 -14.58
N TRP A 36 0.56 -7.67 -15.80
CA TRP A 36 0.84 -6.52 -16.65
C TRP A 36 0.59 -6.85 -18.11
N ASP A 37 -0.43 -6.24 -18.69
CA ASP A 37 -0.82 -6.41 -20.08
C ASP A 37 -0.81 -5.10 -20.90
N GLY A 38 -0.39 -3.97 -20.28
CA GLY A 38 -0.35 -2.66 -20.90
C GLY A 38 -1.71 -1.98 -21.02
N ILE A 39 -2.76 -2.57 -20.45
CA ILE A 39 -4.13 -2.05 -20.54
C ILE A 39 -4.51 -1.36 -19.23
N GLU A 40 -4.93 -0.10 -19.29
CA GLU A 40 -5.51 0.59 -18.13
C GLU A 40 -6.93 0.08 -17.86
N MET A 41 -7.20 -0.28 -16.59
CA MET A 41 -8.54 -0.65 -16.17
C MET A 41 -9.40 0.60 -15.98
N PRO A 42 -10.71 0.57 -16.33
CA PRO A 42 -11.60 1.70 -16.10
C PRO A 42 -11.63 2.12 -14.62
N VAL A 43 -11.36 3.39 -14.32
CA VAL A 43 -11.28 3.90 -12.93
C VAL A 43 -12.61 3.74 -12.19
N ALA A 44 -13.73 3.76 -12.90
CA ALA A 44 -15.06 3.58 -12.33
C ALA A 44 -15.28 2.26 -11.57
N GLY A 45 -14.51 1.22 -11.89
CA GLY A 45 -14.57 -0.06 -11.17
C GLY A 45 -13.81 -0.09 -9.86
N PHE A 46 -13.03 0.94 -9.55
CA PHE A 46 -12.32 1.01 -8.27
C PHE A 46 -13.25 1.48 -7.16
N ASP A 47 -13.78 0.53 -6.40
CA ASP A 47 -14.67 0.79 -5.26
C ASP A 47 -14.36 -0.12 -4.06
N PRO A 48 -13.36 0.20 -3.24
CA PRO A 48 -13.05 -0.53 -2.02
C PRO A 48 -14.01 -0.19 -0.87
N ALA A 49 -15.33 -0.36 -1.08
CA ALA A 49 -16.35 -0.04 -0.11
C ALA A 49 -16.14 -0.72 1.25
N ASN A 50 -15.60 -1.94 1.24
CA ASN A 50 -15.34 -2.75 2.45
C ASN A 50 -13.88 -2.69 2.91
N LEU A 51 -13.12 -1.67 2.52
CA LEU A 51 -11.72 -1.54 2.92
C LEU A 51 -11.61 -1.40 4.45
N ASN A 52 -10.92 -2.33 5.08
CA ASN A 52 -10.64 -2.34 6.51
C ASN A 52 -9.13 -2.47 6.76
N CYS A 53 -8.45 -1.34 6.76
CA CYS A 53 -7.00 -1.29 6.98
C CYS A 53 -6.60 -1.75 8.40
N GLU A 54 -7.49 -1.57 9.38
CA GLU A 54 -7.22 -2.04 10.74
C GLU A 54 -7.14 -3.56 10.79
N GLN A 55 -8.09 -4.25 10.17
CA GLN A 55 -8.09 -5.70 10.06
C GLN A 55 -6.84 -6.21 9.35
N TRP A 56 -6.39 -5.54 8.27
CA TRP A 56 -5.16 -5.90 7.58
C TRP A 56 -3.95 -5.83 8.50
N ILE A 57 -3.79 -4.71 9.18
CA ILE A 57 -2.65 -4.48 10.08
C ILE A 57 -2.67 -5.45 11.28
N GLN A 58 -3.84 -5.71 11.86
CA GLN A 58 -3.98 -6.67 12.95
C GLN A 58 -3.60 -8.09 12.51
N SER A 59 -4.04 -8.51 11.33
CA SER A 59 -3.74 -9.85 10.78
C SER A 59 -2.25 -10.05 10.57
N ILE A 60 -1.55 -9.10 9.93
CA ILE A 60 -0.10 -9.24 9.70
C ILE A 60 0.71 -9.17 10.99
N LYS A 61 0.27 -8.38 11.97
CA LYS A 61 0.88 -8.31 13.28
C LYS A 61 0.73 -9.63 14.03
N ALA A 62 -0.46 -10.23 14.01
CA ALA A 62 -0.70 -11.56 14.58
C ALA A 62 0.18 -12.64 13.92
N GLY A 63 0.46 -12.50 12.63
CA GLY A 63 1.41 -13.33 11.89
C GLY A 63 2.89 -13.06 12.19
N GLY A 64 3.22 -12.11 13.07
CA GLY A 64 4.58 -11.81 13.49
C GLY A 64 5.34 -10.78 12.64
N ALA A 65 4.70 -10.16 11.64
CA ALA A 65 5.34 -9.14 10.81
C ALA A 65 5.77 -7.91 11.64
N LYS A 66 6.94 -7.38 11.32
CA LYS A 66 7.53 -6.20 11.95
C LYS A 66 7.35 -4.93 11.13
N TYR A 67 7.06 -5.07 9.83
CA TYR A 67 6.78 -3.95 8.95
C TYR A 67 5.79 -4.33 7.85
N ALA A 68 5.18 -3.31 7.27
CA ALA A 68 4.33 -3.44 6.10
C ALA A 68 4.73 -2.41 5.04
N ILE A 69 4.59 -2.77 3.78
CA ILE A 69 4.79 -1.89 2.64
C ILE A 69 3.52 -1.92 1.80
N LEU A 70 2.93 -0.74 1.54
CA LEU A 70 1.83 -0.59 0.61
C LEU A 70 2.35 -0.12 -0.74
N THR A 71 1.91 -0.73 -1.82
CA THR A 71 2.12 -0.24 -3.18
C THR A 71 1.20 0.95 -3.43
N CYS A 72 1.71 2.17 -3.25
CA CYS A 72 0.91 3.40 -3.46
C CYS A 72 0.53 3.60 -4.93
N LYS A 73 1.42 3.18 -5.85
CA LYS A 73 1.24 3.15 -7.29
C LYS A 73 2.00 1.95 -7.83
N HIS A 74 1.31 1.05 -8.52
CA HIS A 74 1.93 -0.12 -9.15
C HIS A 74 2.37 0.19 -10.58
N HIS A 75 2.93 -0.79 -11.30
CA HIS A 75 3.40 -0.61 -12.67
C HIS A 75 2.26 -0.35 -13.69
N ASP A 76 1.01 -0.67 -13.36
CA ASP A 76 -0.16 -0.28 -14.14
C ASP A 76 -0.45 1.23 -14.14
N GLY A 77 0.22 1.97 -13.26
CA GLY A 77 0.13 3.42 -13.19
C GLY A 77 -1.00 3.98 -12.33
N PHE A 78 -1.91 3.14 -11.79
CA PHE A 78 -2.98 3.61 -10.92
C PHE A 78 -2.47 4.04 -9.55
N ALA A 79 -2.84 5.25 -9.13
CA ALA A 79 -2.50 5.77 -7.81
C ALA A 79 -3.62 5.51 -6.79
N ASN A 80 -3.29 4.80 -5.70
CA ASN A 80 -4.19 4.43 -4.61
C ASN A 80 -4.55 5.60 -3.67
N CYS A 81 -4.25 6.83 -4.07
CA CYS A 81 -4.58 8.07 -3.38
C CYS A 81 -5.02 9.13 -4.39
N PRO A 82 -5.74 10.20 -3.96
CA PRO A 82 -6.02 11.32 -4.82
C PRO A 82 -4.72 11.98 -5.30
N SER A 83 -4.51 12.00 -6.61
CA SER A 83 -3.29 12.56 -7.21
C SER A 83 -3.60 13.81 -8.03
N LYS A 84 -2.76 14.83 -7.92
CA LYS A 84 -2.76 15.99 -8.81
C LYS A 84 -1.81 15.87 -10.00
N TYR A 85 -1.08 14.76 -10.09
CA TYR A 85 -0.09 14.52 -11.14
C TYR A 85 -0.54 13.50 -12.18
N THR A 86 -1.62 12.76 -11.91
CA THR A 86 -2.20 11.79 -12.85
C THR A 86 -3.71 11.71 -12.67
N GLU A 87 -4.42 11.61 -13.79
CA GLU A 87 -5.86 11.36 -13.78
C GLU A 87 -6.18 9.88 -13.49
N TYR A 88 -5.23 8.96 -13.72
CA TYR A 88 -5.36 7.55 -13.40
C TYR A 88 -5.10 7.30 -11.91
N SER A 89 -6.09 7.69 -11.09
CA SER A 89 -6.00 7.66 -9.63
C SER A 89 -7.38 7.60 -8.98
N VAL A 90 -7.41 7.36 -7.68
CA VAL A 90 -8.61 7.37 -6.85
C VAL A 90 -9.45 8.63 -7.02
N LYS A 91 -8.83 9.78 -7.31
CA LYS A 91 -9.53 11.06 -7.54
C LYS A 91 -10.67 10.95 -8.56
N ASN A 92 -10.52 10.13 -9.59
CA ASN A 92 -11.52 9.94 -10.64
C ASN A 92 -12.39 8.69 -10.44
N SER A 93 -12.28 8.02 -9.30
CA SER A 93 -13.16 6.91 -8.93
C SER A 93 -14.44 7.42 -8.27
N GLN A 94 -15.44 6.54 -8.22
CA GLN A 94 -16.68 6.81 -7.48
C GLN A 94 -16.50 6.60 -5.97
N TRP A 95 -15.45 5.91 -5.56
CA TRP A 95 -15.20 5.62 -4.15
C TRP A 95 -15.02 6.90 -3.34
N LYS A 96 -15.94 7.11 -2.37
CA LYS A 96 -15.98 8.32 -1.53
C LYS A 96 -15.94 9.62 -2.36
N ASN A 97 -16.60 9.62 -3.53
CA ASN A 97 -16.62 10.75 -4.46
C ASN A 97 -15.21 11.24 -4.89
N GLY A 98 -14.26 10.31 -5.04
CA GLY A 98 -12.87 10.63 -5.39
C GLY A 98 -11.99 11.13 -4.24
N GLU A 99 -12.52 11.23 -3.02
CA GLU A 99 -11.79 11.68 -1.83
C GLU A 99 -11.20 10.51 -1.01
N GLY A 100 -11.46 9.28 -1.44
CA GLY A 100 -10.89 8.10 -0.81
C GLY A 100 -9.36 8.09 -0.92
N ASP A 101 -8.67 7.62 0.11
CA ASP A 101 -7.21 7.55 0.16
C ASP A 101 -6.77 6.29 0.91
N VAL A 102 -6.42 5.25 0.15
CA VAL A 102 -5.95 3.96 0.72
C VAL A 102 -4.61 4.15 1.42
N VAL A 103 -3.76 5.02 0.87
CA VAL A 103 -2.42 5.28 1.43
C VAL A 103 -2.54 5.92 2.81
N ARG A 104 -3.39 6.94 2.92
CA ARG A 104 -3.66 7.61 4.21
C ARG A 104 -4.30 6.64 5.20
N ALA A 105 -5.32 5.88 4.77
CA ALA A 105 -6.04 4.96 5.64
C ALA A 105 -5.10 3.94 6.31
N ILE A 106 -4.19 3.33 5.54
CA ILE A 106 -3.25 2.36 6.11
C ILE A 106 -2.17 3.02 6.98
N CYS A 107 -1.72 4.23 6.63
CA CYS A 107 -0.74 4.98 7.42
C CYS A 107 -1.31 5.45 8.76
N ASP A 108 -2.56 5.88 8.79
CA ASP A 108 -3.21 6.35 10.01
C ASP A 108 -3.38 5.19 11.00
N VAL A 109 -3.80 4.02 10.54
CA VAL A 109 -3.85 2.82 11.37
C VAL A 109 -2.46 2.41 11.85
N GLY A 110 -1.45 2.44 10.99
CA GLY A 110 -0.07 2.07 11.35
C GLY A 110 0.59 3.02 12.36
N ARG A 111 0.11 4.27 12.48
CA ARG A 111 0.58 5.26 13.45
C ARG A 111 -0.16 5.21 14.79
N CYS A 112 -1.33 4.60 14.86
CA CYS A 112 -2.09 4.46 16.10
C CYS A 112 -1.26 3.74 17.19
N ARG A 113 -1.27 4.29 18.39
CA ARG A 113 -0.51 3.77 19.57
C ARG A 113 -0.81 2.31 19.91
N CYS A 114 -1.94 1.77 19.47
CA CYS A 114 -2.31 0.36 19.65
C CYS A 114 -1.41 -0.61 18.86
N MET A 115 -0.56 -0.10 17.99
CA MET A 115 0.28 -0.85 17.05
C MET A 115 1.78 -0.74 17.38
N ASN A 116 2.13 -0.72 18.68
CA ASN A 116 3.52 -0.69 19.10
C ASN A 116 4.35 -1.74 18.37
N GLY A 117 5.31 -1.30 17.58
CA GLY A 117 6.31 -2.14 16.92
C GLY A 117 6.10 -2.39 15.43
N LEU A 118 4.94 -2.09 14.83
CA LEU A 118 4.77 -2.19 13.37
C LEU A 118 5.15 -0.88 12.69
N LYS A 119 6.03 -0.95 11.68
CA LYS A 119 6.44 0.21 10.88
C LYS A 119 5.79 0.12 9.49
N VAL A 120 4.98 1.10 9.12
CA VAL A 120 4.38 1.22 7.79
C VAL A 120 5.23 2.18 6.96
N ARG A 121 5.67 1.73 5.78
CA ARG A 121 6.41 2.55 4.82
C ARG A 121 5.63 2.67 3.52
N GLN A 122 5.69 3.85 2.95
CA GLN A 122 5.24 4.15 1.60
C GLN A 122 6.43 3.97 0.65
N LYS A 123 6.19 3.35 -0.49
CA LYS A 123 7.14 3.21 -1.58
C LYS A 123 6.59 3.83 -2.86
#